data_a3f56a622f61c86bf6edf7a45189e0d8
#
_entry.id   a3f56a622f61c86bf6edf7a45189e0d8
#
_cell.length_a   1.000
_cell.length_b   1.000
_cell.length_c   1.000
_cell.angle_alpha   90.00
_cell.angle_beta   90.00
_cell.angle_gamma   90.00
#
_symmetry.space_group_name_H-M   'P 1'
#
loop_
_entity.id
_entity.type
_entity.pdbx_description
1 polymer ?
#
loop_
_entity_poly.entity_id
_entity_poly.type
_entity_poly.pdbx_seq_one_letter_code
_entity_poly.pdbx_strand_id
1 'polypeptide(L)'
;MSSHPETPFDSIENAQDYLRLLLEAIVDARNEIAADMTAAEEAKSQRRVEALRLVQFKLEKLEQHLRSGSRTLNDLRTLRRLLLEERH
;
A
#
# COMPACT_ATOMS: atom_id res chain seq x y z
N MET A 1 -14.66 19.39 13.07
CA MET A 1 -13.44 19.42 13.69
C MET A 1 -13.35 18.60 14.95
N SER A 2 -12.41 17.77 15.00
CA SER A 2 -12.27 16.89 16.14
C SER A 2 -11.81 17.68 17.36
N SER A 3 -12.53 17.60 18.42
CA SER A 3 -12.14 18.21 19.68
C SER A 3 -11.43 17.21 20.58
N HIS A 4 -11.26 15.98 20.12
CA HIS A 4 -10.61 14.97 20.92
C HIS A 4 -9.12 14.95 20.64
N PRO A 5 -8.30 15.02 21.68
CA PRO A 5 -6.88 14.79 21.47
C PRO A 5 -6.70 13.32 21.10
N GLU A 6 -6.34 13.08 19.86
CA GLU A 6 -6.07 11.72 19.44
C GLU A 6 -4.73 11.28 20.00
N THR A 7 -4.68 10.04 20.43
CA THR A 7 -3.39 9.48 20.81
C THR A 7 -2.61 9.16 19.53
N PRO A 8 -1.27 9.10 19.60
CA PRO A 8 -0.50 8.68 18.43
C PRO A 8 -0.92 7.31 17.90
N PHE A 9 -1.44 6.45 18.77
CA PHE A 9 -1.84 5.11 18.36
C PHE A 9 -3.15 5.11 17.57
N ASP A 10 -4.01 6.07 17.81
CA ASP A 10 -5.22 6.22 16.99
C ASP A 10 -4.82 6.58 15.56
N SER A 11 -3.82 7.46 15.40
CA SER A 11 -3.31 7.82 14.09
C SER A 11 -2.69 6.61 13.39
N ILE A 12 -2.04 5.72 14.15
CA ILE A 12 -1.45 4.51 13.58
C ILE A 12 -2.52 3.58 13.04
N GLU A 13 -3.63 3.42 13.77
CA GLU A 13 -4.73 2.58 13.29
C GLU A 13 -5.37 3.17 12.03
N ASN A 14 -5.53 4.48 12.00
CA ASN A 14 -6.06 5.14 10.81
C ASN A 14 -5.12 4.98 9.63
N ALA A 15 -3.81 5.03 9.88
CA ALA A 15 -2.82 4.83 8.84
C ALA A 15 -2.88 3.41 8.29
N GLN A 16 -3.13 2.42 9.15
CA GLN A 16 -3.26 1.04 8.69
C GLN A 16 -4.45 0.87 7.74
N ASP A 17 -5.59 1.47 8.10
CA ASP A 17 -6.77 1.42 7.23
C ASP A 17 -6.49 2.09 5.90
N TYR A 18 -5.80 3.22 5.94
CA TYR A 18 -5.45 3.94 4.72
C TYR A 18 -4.52 3.12 3.84
N LEU A 19 -3.52 2.45 4.45
CA LEU A 19 -2.60 1.61 3.69
C LEU A 19 -3.32 0.44 3.05
N ARG A 20 -4.30 -0.15 3.74
CA ARG A 20 -5.07 -1.23 3.16
C ARG A 20 -5.79 -0.78 1.90
N LEU A 21 -6.41 0.40 1.95
CA LEU A 21 -7.10 0.96 0.79
C LEU A 21 -6.13 1.26 -0.34
N LEU A 22 -4.95 1.79 0.00
CA LEU A 22 -3.93 2.04 -1.01
C LEU A 22 -3.46 0.75 -1.67
N LEU A 23 -3.27 -0.31 -0.88
CA LEU A 23 -2.87 -1.60 -1.44
C LEU A 23 -3.91 -2.13 -2.40
N GLU A 24 -5.20 -1.99 -2.06
CA GLU A 24 -6.27 -2.42 -2.96
C GLU A 24 -6.21 -1.64 -4.28
N ALA A 25 -5.99 -0.34 -4.19
CA ALA A 25 -5.88 0.50 -5.38
C ALA A 25 -4.67 0.11 -6.23
N ILE A 26 -3.55 -0.24 -5.60
CA ILE A 26 -2.35 -0.65 -6.32
C ILE A 26 -2.58 -1.98 -7.03
N VAL A 27 -3.25 -2.93 -6.38
CA VAL A 27 -3.58 -4.21 -7.02
C VAL A 27 -4.48 -3.99 -8.23
N ASP A 28 -5.49 -3.14 -8.08
CA ASP A 28 -6.37 -2.82 -9.21
C ASP A 28 -5.59 -2.18 -10.36
N ALA A 29 -4.69 -1.26 -10.04
CA ALA A 29 -3.86 -0.61 -11.06
C ALA A 29 -2.98 -1.63 -11.78
N ARG A 30 -2.40 -2.58 -11.04
CA ARG A 30 -1.58 -3.63 -11.64
C ARG A 30 -2.39 -4.47 -12.63
N ASN A 31 -3.62 -4.79 -12.27
CA ASN A 31 -4.48 -5.58 -13.15
C ASN A 31 -4.80 -4.82 -14.44
N GLU A 32 -5.05 -3.51 -14.32
CA GLU A 32 -5.31 -2.68 -15.49
C GLU A 32 -4.08 -2.57 -16.38
N ILE A 33 -2.90 -2.41 -15.77
CA ILE A 33 -1.66 -2.33 -16.53
C ILE A 33 -1.37 -3.65 -17.24
N ALA A 34 -1.68 -4.79 -16.60
CA ALA A 34 -1.51 -6.08 -17.24
C ALA A 34 -2.38 -6.22 -18.48
N ALA A 35 -3.63 -5.73 -18.42
CA ALA A 35 -4.52 -5.74 -19.57
C ALA A 35 -4.00 -4.82 -20.67
N ASP A 36 -3.52 -3.63 -20.31
CA ASP A 36 -2.94 -2.70 -21.26
C ASP A 36 -1.70 -3.29 -21.93
N MET A 37 -0.90 -4.03 -21.16
CA MET A 37 0.29 -4.69 -21.69
C MET A 37 -0.09 -5.69 -22.78
N THR A 38 -1.11 -6.51 -22.52
CA THR A 38 -1.58 -7.49 -23.49
C THR A 38 -2.03 -6.78 -24.77
N ALA A 39 -2.78 -5.70 -24.63
CA ALA A 39 -3.25 -4.95 -25.78
C ALA A 39 -2.09 -4.35 -26.56
N ALA A 40 -1.06 -3.85 -25.87
CA ALA A 40 0.12 -3.26 -26.51
C ALA A 40 0.91 -4.33 -27.26
N GLU A 41 1.02 -5.52 -26.69
CA GLU A 41 1.71 -6.64 -27.34
C GLU A 41 0.98 -7.07 -28.61
N GLU A 42 -0.34 -7.15 -28.55
CA GLU A 42 -1.15 -7.49 -29.72
C GLU A 42 -1.04 -6.43 -30.80
N ALA A 43 -0.95 -5.18 -30.42
CA ALA A 43 -0.77 -4.09 -31.37
C ALA A 43 0.68 -3.96 -31.84
N LYS A 44 1.58 -4.77 -31.30
CA LYS A 44 3.01 -4.75 -31.64
C LYS A 44 3.63 -3.38 -31.41
N SER A 45 3.18 -2.69 -30.37
CA SER A 45 3.71 -1.39 -30.02
C SER A 45 4.84 -1.58 -29.00
N GLN A 46 6.04 -1.78 -29.50
CA GLN A 46 7.19 -2.06 -28.66
C GLN A 46 7.45 -0.96 -27.63
N ARG A 47 7.28 0.28 -28.06
CA ARG A 47 7.55 1.41 -27.19
C ARG A 47 6.57 1.43 -26.01
N ARG A 48 5.30 1.14 -26.30
CA ARG A 48 4.29 1.12 -25.25
C ARG A 48 4.51 -0.06 -24.31
N VAL A 49 4.91 -1.21 -24.83
CA VAL A 49 5.21 -2.38 -24.01
C VAL A 49 6.35 -2.05 -23.02
N GLU A 50 7.41 -1.38 -23.50
CA GLU A 50 8.54 -1.04 -22.65
C GLU A 50 8.12 -0.06 -21.55
N ALA A 51 7.30 0.93 -21.90
CA ALA A 51 6.82 1.90 -20.92
C ALA A 51 5.95 1.22 -19.86
N LEU A 52 5.07 0.32 -20.30
CA LEU A 52 4.19 -0.39 -19.36
C LEU A 52 4.97 -1.33 -18.45
N ARG A 53 6.06 -1.92 -18.95
CA ARG A 53 6.93 -2.72 -18.07
C ARG A 53 7.52 -1.91 -16.95
N LEU A 54 7.94 -0.69 -17.24
CA LEU A 54 8.47 0.19 -16.21
C LEU A 54 7.40 0.54 -15.19
N VAL A 55 6.17 0.79 -15.66
CA VAL A 55 5.05 1.06 -14.76
C VAL A 55 4.82 -0.15 -13.84
N GLN A 56 4.79 -1.35 -14.41
CA GLN A 56 4.63 -2.57 -13.61
C GLN A 56 5.69 -2.69 -12.54
N PHE A 57 6.94 -2.45 -12.92
CA PHE A 57 8.04 -2.56 -11.96
C PHE A 57 7.86 -1.57 -10.81
N LYS A 58 7.49 -0.34 -11.13
CA LYS A 58 7.30 0.68 -10.10
C LYS A 58 6.12 0.36 -9.19
N LEU A 59 5.03 -0.16 -9.77
CA LEU A 59 3.88 -0.56 -8.96
C LEU A 59 4.22 -1.69 -8.01
N GLU A 60 5.01 -2.65 -8.48
CA GLU A 60 5.43 -3.75 -7.61
C GLU A 60 6.29 -3.27 -6.46
N LYS A 61 7.20 -2.33 -6.74
CA LYS A 61 8.02 -1.75 -5.69
C LYS A 61 7.17 -1.01 -4.68
N LEU A 62 6.22 -0.23 -5.16
CA LEU A 62 5.33 0.50 -4.27
C LEU A 62 4.53 -0.47 -3.40
N GLU A 63 4.02 -1.53 -4.01
CA GLU A 63 3.27 -2.54 -3.25
C GLU A 63 4.14 -3.12 -2.14
N GLN A 64 5.38 -3.44 -2.42
CA GLN A 64 6.30 -3.99 -1.43
C GLN A 64 6.53 -3.01 -0.28
N HIS A 65 6.71 -1.74 -0.59
CA HIS A 65 6.89 -0.72 0.44
C HIS A 65 5.64 -0.58 1.32
N LEU A 66 4.46 -0.62 0.70
CA LEU A 66 3.22 -0.50 1.46
C LEU A 66 3.00 -1.71 2.36
N ARG A 67 3.31 -2.91 1.88
CA ARG A 67 3.19 -4.11 2.70
C ARG A 67 4.17 -4.10 3.86
N SER A 68 5.39 -3.64 3.60
CA SER A 68 6.38 -3.50 4.66
C SER A 68 5.94 -2.48 5.70
N GLY A 69 5.40 -1.35 5.24
CA GLY A 69 4.87 -0.33 6.15
C GLY A 69 3.72 -0.85 6.99
N SER A 70 2.85 -1.64 6.37
CA SER A 70 1.72 -2.23 7.07
C SER A 70 2.18 -3.15 8.20
N ARG A 71 3.22 -3.95 7.95
CA ARG A 71 3.78 -4.81 8.99
C ARG A 71 4.37 -4.00 10.13
N THR A 72 5.05 -2.91 9.81
CA THR A 72 5.63 -2.04 10.83
C THR A 72 4.53 -1.41 11.68
N LEU A 73 3.44 -0.99 11.06
CA LEU A 73 2.31 -0.43 11.81
C LEU A 73 1.69 -1.48 12.73
N ASN A 74 1.63 -2.72 12.25
CA ASN A 74 1.10 -3.79 13.08
C ASN A 74 2.01 -4.04 14.30
N ASP A 75 3.32 -3.95 14.10
CA ASP A 75 4.27 -4.07 15.21
C ASP A 75 4.04 -2.98 16.25
N LEU A 76 3.77 -1.76 15.78
CA LEU A 76 3.50 -0.65 16.70
C LEU A 76 2.23 -0.88 17.50
N ARG A 77 1.21 -1.47 16.89
CA ARG A 77 -0.02 -1.82 17.61
C ARG A 77 0.25 -2.86 18.69
N THR A 78 1.10 -3.83 18.38
CA THR A 78 1.48 -4.84 19.36
C THR A 78 2.22 -4.21 20.53
N LEU A 79 3.14 -3.30 20.24
CA LEU A 79 3.88 -2.60 21.28
C LEU A 79 2.98 -1.74 22.14
N ARG A 80 1.98 -1.11 21.54
CA ARG A 80 0.99 -0.37 22.30
C ARG A 80 0.32 -1.26 23.34
N ARG A 81 -0.08 -2.45 22.92
CA ARG A 81 -0.74 -3.38 23.83
C ARG A 81 0.16 -3.75 24.98
N LEU A 82 1.43 -4.02 24.70
CA LEU A 82 2.40 -4.35 25.75
C LEU A 82 2.58 -3.21 26.73
N LEU A 83 2.65 -1.98 26.22
CA LEU A 83 2.79 -0.81 27.07
C LEU A 83 1.58 -0.63 27.98
N LEU A 84 0.40 -0.89 27.50
CA LEU A 84 -0.81 -0.77 28.31
C LEU A 84 -0.83 -1.82 29.41
N GLU A 85 -0.34 -3.03 29.12
CA GLU A 85 -0.30 -4.09 30.12
C GLU A 85 0.70 -3.81 31.22
N GLU A 86 1.81 -3.14 30.88
CA GLU A 86 2.82 -2.80 31.87
C GLU A 86 2.37 -1.73 32.85
N ARG A 87 1.31 -1.05 32.54
CA ARG A 87 0.82 0.01 33.41
C ARG A 87 0.17 -0.51 34.68
N HIS A 88 -0.08 -1.77 34.75
CA HIS A 88 -0.64 -2.38 35.96
C HIS A 88 0.47 -2.93 36.85
#